data_8cf7f443e7d3ff55bd23587deca5b7e8
#
_entry.id   8cf7f443e7d3ff55bd23587deca5b7e8
#
_cell.length_a   1.000
_cell.length_b   1.000
_cell.length_c   1.000
_cell.angle_alpha   90.00
_cell.angle_beta   90.00
_cell.angle_gamma   90.00
#
_symmetry.space_group_name_H-M   'P 1'
#
loop_
_entity.id
_entity.type
_entity.pdbx_description
1 polymer ?
#
loop_
_entity_poly.entity_id
_entity_poly.type
_entity_poly.pdbx_seq_one_letter_code
_entity_poly.pdbx_strand_id
1 'polypeptide(L)'
;MDRNRVFAHLEERFGQTLQEVQSFLRTPSVSYTGVGIQETAGKLVGMIQALGGTAEAVPTPGHPVVYGEIDAGARDTLLIYGMYDVMPADEPDWIVDPWSATIVEDFGGLGRCIVGRGAVNTKGPLSAFFATLTAIKEAEGRLPVNLIFMIEGEEEFGSRN
;
A
#
# COMPACT_ATOMS: atom_id res chain seq x y z
N MET A 1 -13.68 9.55 17.46
CA MET A 1 -13.37 8.23 16.87
C MET A 1 -13.46 7.16 17.95
N ASP A 2 -14.31 6.18 17.75
CA ASP A 2 -14.41 5.00 18.64
C ASP A 2 -13.47 3.89 18.15
N ARG A 3 -12.35 3.72 18.84
CA ARG A 3 -11.33 2.73 18.48
C ARG A 3 -11.85 1.28 18.50
N ASN A 4 -12.76 0.96 19.43
CA ASN A 4 -13.29 -0.40 19.51
C ASN A 4 -14.13 -0.75 18.27
N ARG A 5 -14.91 0.20 17.76
CA ARG A 5 -15.66 0.03 16.49
C ARG A 5 -14.72 -0.16 15.32
N VAL A 6 -13.65 0.62 15.25
CA VAL A 6 -12.65 0.49 14.16
C VAL A 6 -11.95 -0.88 14.21
N PHE A 7 -11.54 -1.34 15.41
CA PHE A 7 -10.93 -2.67 15.54
C PHE A 7 -11.91 -3.80 15.22
N ALA A 8 -13.15 -3.72 15.68
CA ALA A 8 -14.16 -4.73 15.33
C ALA A 8 -14.37 -4.80 13.80
N HIS A 9 -14.37 -3.64 13.13
CA HIS A 9 -14.51 -3.58 11.68
C HIS A 9 -13.29 -4.16 10.96
N LEU A 10 -12.06 -3.93 11.45
CA LEU A 10 -10.85 -4.55 10.92
C LEU A 10 -10.88 -6.09 11.06
N GLU A 11 -11.35 -6.60 12.19
CA GLU A 11 -11.50 -8.04 12.41
C GLU A 11 -12.53 -8.65 11.47
N GLU A 12 -13.69 -8.02 11.31
CA GLU A 12 -14.74 -8.47 10.40
C GLU A 12 -14.26 -8.51 8.94
N ARG A 13 -13.49 -7.53 8.52
CA ARG A 13 -12.95 -7.42 7.16
C ARG A 13 -11.62 -8.15 6.95
N PHE A 14 -11.04 -8.75 7.96
CA PHE A 14 -9.67 -9.26 7.90
C PHE A 14 -9.40 -10.15 6.68
N GLY A 15 -10.32 -11.07 6.36
CA GLY A 15 -10.18 -11.95 5.19
C GLY A 15 -10.14 -11.19 3.86
N GLN A 16 -10.98 -10.16 3.71
CA GLN A 16 -10.98 -9.30 2.52
C GLN A 16 -9.71 -8.44 2.45
N THR A 17 -9.35 -7.81 3.55
CA THR A 17 -8.11 -7.02 3.66
C THR A 17 -6.89 -7.85 3.28
N LEU A 18 -6.82 -9.09 3.75
CA LEU A 18 -5.72 -10.00 3.41
C LEU A 18 -5.64 -10.28 1.91
N GLN A 19 -6.78 -10.48 1.23
CA GLN A 19 -6.83 -10.65 -0.22
C GLN A 19 -6.39 -9.39 -0.98
N GLU A 20 -6.79 -8.21 -0.51
CA GLU A 20 -6.40 -6.92 -1.08
C GLU A 20 -4.88 -6.72 -0.95
N VAL A 21 -4.30 -6.98 0.22
CA VAL A 21 -2.84 -6.96 0.45
C VAL A 21 -2.12 -7.92 -0.48
N GLN A 22 -2.58 -9.19 -0.57
CA GLN A 22 -1.97 -10.16 -1.47
C GLN A 22 -2.06 -9.73 -2.93
N SER A 23 -3.19 -9.17 -3.36
CA SER A 23 -3.37 -8.66 -4.72
C SER A 23 -2.40 -7.53 -5.05
N PHE A 24 -2.17 -6.62 -4.09
CA PHE A 24 -1.22 -5.53 -4.26
C PHE A 24 0.23 -6.02 -4.29
N LEU A 25 0.60 -6.95 -3.41
CA LEU A 25 1.94 -7.55 -3.37
C LEU A 25 2.29 -8.35 -4.63
N ARG A 26 1.31 -9.04 -5.25
CA ARG A 26 1.50 -9.83 -6.47
C ARG A 26 1.83 -8.99 -7.70
N THR A 27 1.56 -7.70 -7.68
CA THR A 27 1.94 -6.80 -8.77
C THR A 27 3.39 -6.40 -8.60
N PRO A 28 4.30 -6.77 -9.47
CA PRO A 28 5.66 -6.27 -9.42
C PRO A 28 5.69 -4.74 -9.51
N SER A 29 6.71 -4.13 -8.94
CA SER A 29 6.95 -2.69 -9.05
C SER A 29 8.45 -2.43 -8.96
N VAL A 30 9.19 -3.14 -9.78
CA VAL A 30 10.67 -3.14 -9.74
C VAL A 30 11.19 -1.86 -10.37
N SER A 31 11.66 -0.92 -9.56
CA SER A 31 12.14 0.39 -10.05
C SER A 31 13.31 0.28 -11.01
N TYR A 32 14.23 -0.65 -10.77
CA TYR A 32 15.40 -0.85 -11.62
C TYR A 32 15.08 -1.24 -13.07
N THR A 33 14.00 -1.97 -13.30
CA THR A 33 13.59 -2.47 -14.62
C THR A 33 12.33 -1.80 -15.17
N GLY A 34 11.59 -1.09 -14.34
CA GLY A 34 10.28 -0.50 -14.66
C GLY A 34 9.13 -1.52 -14.72
N VAL A 35 9.39 -2.80 -14.46
CA VAL A 35 8.36 -3.85 -14.51
C VAL A 35 7.29 -3.61 -13.46
N GLY A 36 6.03 -3.49 -13.89
CA GLY A 36 4.84 -3.34 -13.06
C GLY A 36 4.66 -1.97 -12.40
N ILE A 37 5.55 -1.02 -12.63
CA ILE A 37 5.49 0.34 -12.05
C ILE A 37 4.17 1.04 -12.38
N GLN A 38 3.79 1.10 -13.65
CA GLN A 38 2.57 1.79 -14.08
C GLN A 38 1.30 1.12 -13.53
N GLU A 39 1.29 -0.22 -13.51
CA GLU A 39 0.16 -0.97 -12.95
C GLU A 39 0.01 -0.71 -11.45
N THR A 40 1.14 -0.71 -10.71
CA THR A 40 1.13 -0.45 -9.26
C THR A 40 0.70 0.98 -8.95
N ALA A 41 1.19 1.97 -9.70
CA ALA A 41 0.74 3.36 -9.59
C ALA A 41 -0.77 3.48 -9.85
N GLY A 42 -1.29 2.81 -10.88
CA GLY A 42 -2.73 2.78 -11.18
C GLY A 42 -3.56 2.14 -10.05
N LYS A 43 -3.05 1.09 -9.40
CA LYS A 43 -3.72 0.50 -8.23
C LYS A 43 -3.79 1.47 -7.05
N LEU A 44 -2.71 2.20 -6.78
CA LEU A 44 -2.69 3.22 -5.71
C LEU A 44 -3.66 4.36 -5.99
N VAL A 45 -3.73 4.84 -7.23
CA VAL A 45 -4.74 5.81 -7.65
C VAL A 45 -6.14 5.27 -7.34
N GLY A 46 -6.43 4.03 -7.71
CA GLY A 46 -7.71 3.38 -7.40
C GLY A 46 -7.99 3.25 -5.90
N MET A 47 -6.98 2.95 -5.08
CA MET A 47 -7.12 2.85 -3.62
C MET A 47 -7.49 4.20 -2.99
N ILE A 48 -6.87 5.30 -3.42
CA ILE A 48 -7.20 6.65 -2.94
C ILE A 48 -8.61 7.05 -3.38
N GLN A 49 -8.98 6.77 -4.63
CA GLN A 49 -10.32 7.05 -5.16
C GLN A 49 -11.41 6.24 -4.45
N ALA A 50 -11.15 4.99 -4.08
CA ALA A 50 -12.08 4.16 -3.29
C ALA A 50 -12.34 4.75 -1.89
N LEU A 51 -11.37 5.47 -1.34
CA LEU A 51 -11.55 6.26 -0.13
C LEU A 51 -12.28 7.60 -0.36
N GLY A 52 -12.76 7.86 -1.58
CA GLY A 52 -13.48 9.09 -1.93
C GLY A 52 -12.59 10.29 -2.21
N GLY A 53 -11.30 10.07 -2.41
CA GLY A 53 -10.35 11.09 -2.80
C GLY A 53 -10.24 11.28 -4.31
N THR A 54 -9.43 12.25 -4.70
CA THR A 54 -8.92 12.42 -6.07
C THR A 54 -7.48 11.98 -6.11
N ALA A 55 -7.06 11.34 -7.19
CA ALA A 55 -5.67 10.93 -7.36
C ALA A 55 -5.29 10.79 -8.82
N GLU A 56 -4.00 10.97 -9.09
CA GLU A 56 -3.39 10.79 -10.39
C GLU A 56 -1.95 10.26 -10.26
N ALA A 57 -1.48 9.59 -11.29
CA ALA A 57 -0.07 9.22 -11.44
C ALA A 57 0.63 10.35 -12.21
N VAL A 58 1.29 11.24 -11.49
CA VAL A 58 2.00 12.40 -12.04
C VAL A 58 3.28 11.91 -12.71
N PRO A 59 3.47 12.16 -14.01
CA PRO A 59 4.67 11.76 -14.72
C PRO A 59 5.89 12.54 -14.20
N THR A 60 7.01 11.84 -14.07
CA THR A 60 8.34 12.41 -13.81
C THR A 60 9.29 12.00 -14.95
N PRO A 61 10.53 12.50 -15.02
CA PRO A 61 11.52 11.95 -15.94
C PRO A 61 11.83 10.46 -15.68
N GLY A 62 11.53 9.95 -14.49
CA GLY A 62 11.64 8.55 -14.10
C GLY A 62 10.28 7.87 -13.95
N HIS A 63 10.02 7.30 -12.78
CA HIS A 63 8.75 6.65 -12.48
C HIS A 63 7.73 7.64 -11.92
N PRO A 64 6.42 7.45 -12.19
CA PRO A 64 5.42 8.40 -11.75
C PRO A 64 5.32 8.47 -10.22
N VAL A 65 5.03 9.66 -9.71
CA VAL A 65 4.60 9.89 -8.33
C VAL A 65 3.08 9.82 -8.28
N VAL A 66 2.52 9.00 -7.42
CA VAL A 66 1.08 9.02 -7.16
C VAL A 66 0.78 10.17 -6.20
N TYR A 67 0.12 11.19 -6.73
CA TYR A 67 -0.41 12.30 -5.95
C TYR A 67 -1.90 12.09 -5.73
N GLY A 68 -2.37 12.37 -4.51
CA GLY A 68 -3.80 12.30 -4.24
C GLY A 68 -4.20 13.12 -3.03
N GLU A 69 -5.50 13.43 -2.95
CA GLU A 69 -6.08 14.21 -1.86
C GLU A 69 -7.39 13.60 -1.40
N ILE A 70 -7.61 13.61 -0.09
CA ILE A 70 -8.90 13.33 0.52
C ILE A 70 -9.28 14.52 1.39
N ASP A 71 -10.32 15.24 0.97
CA ASP A 71 -10.96 16.26 1.80
C ASP A 71 -12.03 15.59 2.67
N ALA A 72 -11.73 15.44 3.96
CA ALA A 72 -12.65 14.91 4.96
C ALA A 72 -13.48 16.02 5.65
N GLY A 73 -13.33 17.27 5.24
CA GLY A 73 -13.91 18.43 5.94
C GLY A 73 -13.31 18.66 7.34
N ALA A 74 -12.07 18.17 7.55
CA ALA A 74 -11.38 18.29 8.83
C ALA A 74 -10.57 19.59 8.90
N ARG A 75 -10.23 20.00 10.12
CA ARG A 75 -9.37 21.16 10.35
C ARG A 75 -7.92 20.91 9.92
N ASP A 76 -7.42 19.71 10.22
CA ASP A 76 -6.02 19.38 10.07
C ASP A 76 -5.82 18.50 8.84
N THR A 77 -4.69 18.68 8.16
CA THR A 77 -4.27 17.90 6.99
C THR A 77 -2.95 17.21 7.28
N LEU A 78 -2.89 15.92 6.97
CA LEU A 78 -1.63 15.15 7.02
C LEU A 78 -1.11 14.93 5.61
N LEU A 79 0.18 15.20 5.41
CA LEU A 79 0.92 14.77 4.25
C LEU A 79 1.46 13.36 4.52
N ILE A 80 1.10 12.44 3.64
CA ILE A 80 1.54 11.04 3.68
C ILE A 80 2.57 10.84 2.58
N TYR A 81 3.80 10.64 2.98
CA TYR A 81 4.85 10.17 2.11
C TYR A 81 4.91 8.64 2.15
N GLY A 82 5.10 8.03 1.00
CA GLY A 82 5.29 6.61 0.85
C GLY A 82 6.02 6.26 -0.44
N MET A 83 6.36 5.00 -0.59
CA MET A 83 6.98 4.46 -1.79
C MET A 83 6.28 3.16 -2.19
N TYR A 84 6.22 2.89 -3.50
CA TYR A 84 5.57 1.69 -4.01
C TYR A 84 6.50 0.79 -4.81
N ASP A 85 7.72 1.25 -5.09
CA ASP A 85 8.70 0.44 -5.79
C ASP A 85 9.38 -0.57 -4.86
N VAL A 86 10.04 -1.51 -5.47
CA VAL A 86 10.79 -2.58 -4.80
C VAL A 86 12.06 -2.90 -5.58
N MET A 87 13.03 -3.49 -4.89
CA MET A 87 14.20 -4.10 -5.51
C MET A 87 13.80 -5.34 -6.35
N PRO A 88 14.62 -5.75 -7.32
CA PRO A 88 14.51 -7.09 -7.94
C PRO A 88 14.42 -8.22 -6.90
N ALA A 89 13.99 -9.37 -7.30
CA ALA A 89 13.83 -10.54 -6.43
C ALA A 89 14.55 -11.77 -7.06
N ASP A 90 15.79 -11.55 -7.46
CA ASP A 90 16.61 -12.54 -8.16
C ASP A 90 17.43 -13.41 -7.20
N GLU A 91 17.29 -13.20 -5.89
CA GLU A 91 17.99 -13.97 -4.86
C GLU A 91 17.55 -15.44 -4.88
N PRO A 92 18.47 -16.41 -4.76
CA PRO A 92 18.14 -17.84 -4.89
C PRO A 92 17.43 -18.44 -3.66
N ASP A 93 17.44 -17.75 -2.51
CA ASP A 93 17.02 -18.31 -1.24
C ASP A 93 15.56 -18.05 -0.89
N TRP A 94 14.72 -17.62 -1.86
CA TRP A 94 13.30 -17.48 -1.65
C TRP A 94 12.65 -18.84 -1.37
N ILE A 95 11.96 -18.96 -0.23
CA ILE A 95 11.23 -20.18 0.15
C ILE A 95 9.90 -20.36 -0.60
N VAL A 96 9.42 -19.30 -1.23
CA VAL A 96 8.24 -19.26 -2.12
C VAL A 96 8.56 -18.32 -3.27
N ASP A 97 7.77 -18.35 -4.33
CA ASP A 97 7.87 -17.34 -5.39
C ASP A 97 7.68 -15.93 -4.79
N PRO A 98 8.64 -15.00 -4.94
CA PRO A 98 8.62 -13.68 -4.35
C PRO A 98 7.41 -12.82 -4.78
N TRP A 99 6.78 -13.15 -5.90
CA TRP A 99 5.60 -12.44 -6.41
C TRP A 99 4.28 -13.16 -6.09
N SER A 100 4.33 -14.28 -5.37
CA SER A 100 3.12 -15.05 -5.03
C SER A 100 2.31 -14.46 -3.88
N ALA A 101 2.94 -13.66 -3.00
CA ALA A 101 2.36 -13.18 -1.74
C ALA A 101 1.76 -14.34 -0.93
N THR A 102 2.51 -15.44 -0.84
CA THR A 102 2.07 -16.67 -0.19
C THR A 102 1.98 -16.50 1.32
N ILE A 103 0.93 -17.06 1.92
CA ILE A 103 0.82 -17.18 3.39
C ILE A 103 1.60 -18.41 3.80
N VAL A 104 2.57 -18.21 4.70
CA VAL A 104 3.35 -19.26 5.36
C VAL A 104 2.90 -19.34 6.81
N GLU A 105 2.51 -20.54 7.28
CA GLU A 105 1.90 -20.71 8.61
C GLU A 105 2.87 -20.46 9.76
N ASP A 106 4.16 -20.72 9.54
CA ASP A 106 5.23 -20.32 10.48
C ASP A 106 6.49 -19.94 9.70
N PHE A 107 6.91 -18.70 9.82
CA PHE A 107 8.12 -18.18 9.20
C PHE A 107 9.17 -17.92 10.27
N GLY A 108 10.04 -18.91 10.52
CA GLY A 108 11.16 -18.76 11.44
C GLY A 108 10.77 -18.44 12.88
N GLY A 109 9.63 -18.96 13.37
CA GLY A 109 9.10 -18.68 14.70
C GLY A 109 8.32 -17.38 14.83
N LEU A 110 8.11 -16.64 13.74
CA LEU A 110 7.30 -15.42 13.72
C LEU A 110 5.79 -15.71 13.60
N GLY A 111 5.42 -16.99 13.46
CA GLY A 111 4.05 -17.40 13.19
C GLY A 111 3.65 -17.14 11.74
N ARG A 112 2.36 -16.94 11.53
CA ARG A 112 1.74 -16.80 10.20
C ARG A 112 2.09 -15.49 9.53
N CYS A 113 2.76 -15.55 8.38
CA CYS A 113 3.27 -14.41 7.63
C CYS A 113 2.85 -14.44 6.16
N ILE A 114 2.69 -13.27 5.54
CA ILE A 114 2.72 -13.15 4.08
C ILE A 114 4.18 -12.99 3.67
N VAL A 115 4.65 -13.89 2.80
CA VAL A 115 6.01 -13.86 2.26
C VAL A 115 5.95 -13.38 0.80
N GLY A 116 6.75 -12.36 0.48
CA GLY A 116 6.84 -11.80 -0.85
C GLY A 116 7.65 -10.52 -0.91
N ARG A 117 8.14 -10.15 -2.10
CA ARG A 117 8.87 -8.89 -2.30
C ARG A 117 7.93 -7.69 -2.02
N GLY A 118 8.40 -6.76 -1.18
CA GLY A 118 7.63 -5.58 -0.76
C GLY A 118 6.69 -5.82 0.43
N ALA A 119 6.66 -7.03 1.02
CA ALA A 119 5.77 -7.33 2.13
C ALA A 119 6.17 -6.62 3.44
N VAL A 120 7.47 -6.48 3.71
CA VAL A 120 7.98 -5.80 4.92
C VAL A 120 8.18 -4.32 4.68
N ASN A 121 8.85 -4.00 3.59
CA ASN A 121 9.11 -2.62 3.19
C ASN A 121 8.28 -2.30 1.94
N THR A 122 7.85 -1.05 1.79
CA THR A 122 7.03 -0.47 0.73
C THR A 122 5.55 -0.90 0.75
N LYS A 123 5.13 -1.90 -0.02
CA LYS A 123 3.71 -2.23 -0.24
C LYS A 123 2.97 -2.77 0.99
N GLY A 124 3.64 -3.53 1.85
CA GLY A 124 3.04 -4.03 3.09
C GLY A 124 2.58 -2.91 4.02
N PRO A 125 3.46 -1.97 4.41
CA PRO A 125 3.10 -0.79 5.21
C PRO A 125 2.03 0.08 4.55
N LEU A 126 2.11 0.34 3.24
CA LEU A 126 1.06 1.06 2.51
C LEU A 126 -0.28 0.34 2.60
N SER A 127 -0.31 -0.97 2.41
CA SER A 127 -1.54 -1.77 2.52
C SER A 127 -2.16 -1.67 3.91
N ALA A 128 -1.35 -1.78 4.97
CA ALA A 128 -1.82 -1.64 6.34
C ALA A 128 -2.39 -0.24 6.62
N PHE A 129 -1.75 0.79 6.06
CA PHE A 129 -2.23 2.17 6.16
C PHE A 129 -3.58 2.35 5.46
N PHE A 130 -3.72 1.90 4.21
CA PHE A 130 -4.98 1.97 3.48
C PHE A 130 -6.10 1.16 4.14
N ALA A 131 -5.80 -0.03 4.65
CA ALA A 131 -6.76 -0.84 5.41
C ALA A 131 -7.25 -0.10 6.65
N THR A 132 -6.35 0.59 7.36
CA THR A 132 -6.70 1.42 8.51
C THR A 132 -7.61 2.58 8.13
N LEU A 133 -7.30 3.31 7.05
CA LEU A 133 -8.15 4.40 6.56
C LEU A 133 -9.54 3.91 6.16
N THR A 134 -9.60 2.77 5.48
CA THR A 134 -10.86 2.14 5.09
C THR A 134 -11.71 1.81 6.32
N ALA A 135 -11.11 1.15 7.31
CA ALA A 135 -11.81 0.78 8.53
C ALA A 135 -12.32 2.00 9.33
N ILE A 136 -11.51 3.05 9.43
CA ILE A 136 -11.93 4.30 10.08
C ILE A 136 -13.11 4.91 9.33
N LYS A 137 -13.00 5.04 8.00
CA LYS A 137 -14.04 5.66 7.18
C LYS A 137 -15.35 4.88 7.26
N GLU A 138 -15.31 3.56 7.18
CA GLU A 138 -16.51 2.72 7.24
C GLU A 138 -17.12 2.68 8.64
N ALA A 139 -16.30 2.61 9.70
CA ALA A 139 -16.80 2.61 11.08
C ALA A 139 -17.34 3.97 11.53
N GLU A 140 -16.75 5.07 11.11
CA GLU A 140 -17.06 6.43 11.59
C GLU A 140 -17.79 7.30 10.55
N GLY A 141 -17.93 6.83 9.30
CA GLY A 141 -18.54 7.57 8.19
C GLY A 141 -17.64 8.63 7.56
N ARG A 142 -16.51 8.96 8.17
CA ARG A 142 -15.52 9.93 7.66
C ARG A 142 -14.14 9.71 8.27
N LEU A 143 -13.12 10.25 7.63
CA LEU A 143 -11.79 10.34 8.21
C LEU A 143 -11.69 11.52 9.18
N PRO A 144 -10.85 11.44 10.23
CA PRO A 144 -10.69 12.51 11.23
C PRO A 144 -9.80 13.66 10.76
N VAL A 145 -9.07 13.49 9.67
CA VAL A 145 -8.14 14.46 9.07
C VAL A 145 -8.25 14.43 7.55
N ASN A 146 -7.92 15.54 6.90
CA ASN A 146 -7.69 15.55 5.46
C ASN A 146 -6.34 14.87 5.16
N LEU A 147 -6.20 14.29 3.98
CA LEU A 147 -4.97 13.60 3.58
C LEU A 147 -4.47 14.14 2.24
N ILE A 148 -3.16 14.31 2.15
CA ILE A 148 -2.43 14.50 0.91
C ILE A 148 -1.45 13.34 0.78
N PHE A 149 -1.46 12.65 -0.35
CA PHE A 149 -0.57 11.54 -0.63
C PHE A 149 0.51 11.97 -1.61
N MET A 150 1.74 11.62 -1.31
CA MET A 150 2.89 11.63 -2.21
C MET A 150 3.56 10.26 -2.12
N ILE A 151 3.31 9.40 -3.11
CA ILE A 151 3.80 8.02 -3.08
C ILE A 151 4.66 7.81 -4.32
N GLU A 152 5.98 7.70 -4.13
CA GLU A 152 6.93 7.61 -5.22
C GLU A 152 7.23 6.17 -5.65
N GLY A 153 7.83 6.02 -6.83
CA GLY A 153 8.19 4.74 -7.43
C GLY A 153 9.69 4.56 -7.68
N GLU A 154 10.56 5.34 -7.04
CA GLU A 154 12.01 5.34 -7.26
C GLU A 154 12.84 5.36 -5.96
N GLU A 155 12.25 5.09 -4.80
CA GLU A 155 12.96 5.19 -3.53
C GLU A 155 14.13 4.21 -3.47
N GLU A 156 13.89 2.95 -3.82
CA GLU A 156 14.92 1.89 -3.84
C GLU A 156 16.04 2.16 -4.86
N PHE A 157 15.84 3.15 -5.71
CA PHE A 157 16.75 3.59 -6.77
C PHE A 157 17.38 4.95 -6.46
N GLY A 158 17.02 5.55 -5.31
CA GLY A 158 17.58 6.78 -4.76
C GLY A 158 16.82 8.06 -5.10
N SER A 159 15.53 7.98 -5.44
CA SER A 159 14.61 9.13 -5.65
C SER A 159 15.23 10.25 -6.51
N ARG A 160 15.66 9.90 -7.72
CA ARG A 160 16.49 10.78 -8.55
C ARG A 160 15.70 11.83 -9.33
N ASN A 161 14.38 11.66 -9.44
CA ASN A 161 13.52 12.49 -10.30
C ASN A 161 12.30 13.04 -9.56
#